data_e4c902201fe967fb811968b40a5f8ff7
#
_entry.id   e4c902201fe967fb811968b40a5f8ff7
#
_cell.length_a   1.000
_cell.length_b   1.000
_cell.length_c   1.000
_cell.angle_alpha   90.00
_cell.angle_beta   90.00
_cell.angle_gamma   90.00
#
_symmetry.space_group_name_H-M   'P 1'
#
loop_
_entity.id
_entity.type
_entity.pdbx_description
1 polymer ?
#
loop_
_entity_poly.entity_id
_entity_poly.type
_entity_poly.pdbx_seq_one_letter_code
_entity_poly.pdbx_strand_id
1 'polypeptide(L)'
;MLNLGIKRYNAECRKIVMRCADDWESTVERMGRWIDFKNDYKTLDITFMESAWWVFGELHKQGLVYRDFKVMPYSTALNTPLSNFEAKSNYQTRRDPAIVVTFPIIDDPDNTCFLAWTTTPWTLPSNLALCVNPKLTYVKFQDEKGNFYICGKKVLAKSKKENTIMKGRKGFKSKVVAEYKGTELVDKKYTPLFDYFVARTHAFRVISDSYVTEDEGTGIVHQAPGFGEDDLRACEDHGVHRKGLEEVVCPVDHNGLYTDEVKDYAGQYVLDANPQIIKDLRFDL
;
A
#
# COMPACT_ATOMS: atom_id res chain seq x y z
N MET A 1 1.42 -7.48 27.73
CA MET A 1 0.12 -8.19 27.79
C MET A 1 0.31 -9.68 28.09
N LEU A 2 1.07 -10.42 27.27
CA LEU A 2 1.27 -11.87 27.41
C LEU A 2 1.79 -12.31 28.79
N ASN A 3 2.72 -11.57 29.39
CA ASN A 3 3.33 -11.90 30.68
C ASN A 3 2.43 -11.58 31.90
N LEU A 4 1.41 -10.71 31.75
CA LEU A 4 0.51 -10.30 32.84
C LEU A 4 -0.74 -11.16 32.91
N GLY A 5 -1.17 -11.74 31.81
CA GLY A 5 -2.46 -12.37 31.63
C GLY A 5 -3.62 -11.37 31.51
N ILE A 6 -4.67 -11.73 30.76
CA ILE A 6 -5.80 -10.86 30.41
C ILE A 6 -6.50 -10.29 31.64
N LYS A 7 -6.77 -11.14 32.65
CA LYS A 7 -7.47 -10.71 33.88
C LYS A 7 -6.76 -9.58 34.60
N ARG A 8 -5.45 -9.71 34.80
CA ARG A 8 -4.64 -8.69 35.50
C ARG A 8 -4.50 -7.43 34.65
N TYR A 9 -4.28 -7.59 33.35
CA TYR A 9 -4.21 -6.46 32.43
C TYR A 9 -5.50 -5.65 32.44
N ASN A 10 -6.66 -6.26 32.31
CA ASN A 10 -7.96 -5.59 32.37
C ASN A 10 -8.22 -4.92 33.71
N ALA A 11 -7.79 -5.53 34.81
CA ALA A 11 -7.90 -4.92 36.13
C ALA A 11 -7.08 -3.63 36.27
N GLU A 12 -5.86 -3.61 35.72
CA GLU A 12 -5.03 -2.39 35.73
C GLU A 12 -5.62 -1.30 34.80
N CYS A 13 -6.13 -1.65 33.63
CA CYS A 13 -6.84 -0.71 32.75
C CYS A 13 -8.06 -0.11 33.46
N ARG A 14 -8.88 -0.91 34.15
CA ARG A 14 -10.04 -0.45 34.91
C ARG A 14 -9.63 0.52 36.04
N LYS A 15 -8.54 0.25 36.76
CA LYS A 15 -8.03 1.15 37.81
C LYS A 15 -7.68 2.54 37.28
N ILE A 16 -7.02 2.58 36.12
CA ILE A 16 -6.62 3.87 35.49
C ILE A 16 -7.87 4.68 35.13
N VAL A 17 -8.85 4.05 34.48
CA VAL A 17 -10.10 4.70 34.06
C VAL A 17 -10.89 5.20 35.25
N MET A 18 -11.09 4.35 36.26
CA MET A 18 -11.90 4.71 37.43
C MET A 18 -11.27 5.84 38.27
N ARG A 19 -9.94 5.86 38.41
CA ARG A 19 -9.26 6.96 39.08
C ARG A 19 -9.59 8.33 38.46
N CYS A 20 -9.58 8.40 37.13
CA CYS A 20 -9.92 9.64 36.42
C CYS A 20 -11.42 9.96 36.50
N ALA A 21 -12.29 8.94 36.51
CA ALA A 21 -13.73 9.13 36.61
C ALA A 21 -14.14 9.74 37.96
N ASP A 22 -13.53 9.32 39.06
CA ASP A 22 -13.79 9.86 40.42
C ASP A 22 -13.40 11.34 40.51
N ASP A 23 -12.30 11.75 39.89
CA ASP A 23 -11.86 13.15 39.86
C ASP A 23 -12.80 14.06 39.03
N TRP A 24 -13.51 13.49 38.08
CA TRP A 24 -14.37 14.28 37.16
C TRP A 24 -15.64 14.79 37.84
N GLU A 25 -16.20 14.12 38.83
CA GLU A 25 -17.39 14.57 39.55
C GLU A 25 -17.21 16.00 40.07
N SER A 26 -16.18 16.23 40.85
CA SER A 26 -15.89 17.56 41.43
C SER A 26 -15.58 18.61 40.36
N THR A 27 -14.90 18.23 39.29
CA THR A 27 -14.52 19.13 38.20
C THR A 27 -15.74 19.59 37.39
N VAL A 28 -16.62 18.64 37.04
CA VAL A 28 -17.82 18.88 36.22
C VAL A 28 -18.86 19.67 37.02
N GLU A 29 -19.05 19.35 38.30
CA GLU A 29 -19.90 20.12 39.20
C GLU A 29 -19.41 21.56 39.35
N ARG A 30 -18.09 21.76 39.49
CA ARG A 30 -17.47 23.11 39.56
C ARG A 30 -17.74 23.93 38.31
N MET A 31 -17.85 23.29 37.12
CA MET A 31 -18.21 23.94 35.87
C MET A 31 -19.71 24.20 35.73
N GLY A 32 -20.53 23.82 36.72
CA GLY A 32 -21.97 24.07 36.73
C GLY A 32 -22.79 23.10 35.87
N ARG A 33 -22.28 21.92 35.58
CA ARG A 33 -23.02 20.87 34.89
C ARG A 33 -23.59 19.86 35.88
N TRP A 34 -24.86 19.53 35.74
CA TRP A 34 -25.58 18.58 36.57
C TRP A 34 -25.62 17.23 35.89
N ILE A 35 -24.90 16.28 36.42
CA ILE A 35 -24.81 14.89 35.94
C ILE A 35 -24.94 14.00 37.17
N ASP A 36 -25.73 12.95 37.08
CA ASP A 36 -25.76 11.89 38.11
C ASP A 36 -24.60 10.93 37.92
N PHE A 37 -23.47 11.24 38.54
CA PHE A 37 -22.25 10.42 38.48
C PHE A 37 -22.37 9.07 39.20
N LYS A 38 -23.41 8.86 40.00
CA LYS A 38 -23.63 7.60 40.73
C LYS A 38 -24.43 6.60 39.91
N ASN A 39 -25.37 7.10 39.09
CA ASN A 39 -26.25 6.28 38.26
C ASN A 39 -25.99 6.53 36.75
N ASP A 40 -24.82 6.98 36.38
CA ASP A 40 -24.40 7.13 34.98
C ASP A 40 -24.23 5.76 34.30
N TYR A 41 -24.16 5.76 32.97
CA TYR A 41 -23.71 4.59 32.23
C TYR A 41 -22.22 4.70 31.89
N LYS A 42 -21.54 3.57 31.86
CA LYS A 42 -20.14 3.49 31.44
C LYS A 42 -20.02 2.42 30.35
N THR A 43 -19.25 2.70 29.31
CA THR A 43 -19.02 1.71 28.23
C THR A 43 -18.30 0.45 28.70
N LEU A 44 -17.71 0.49 29.90
CA LEU A 44 -17.08 -0.65 30.56
C LEU A 44 -18.05 -1.49 31.40
N ASP A 45 -19.34 -1.07 31.53
CA ASP A 45 -20.35 -1.83 32.25
C ASP A 45 -20.81 -3.03 31.41
N ILE A 46 -21.04 -4.16 32.08
CA ILE A 46 -21.43 -5.41 31.43
C ILE A 46 -22.73 -5.23 30.64
N THR A 47 -23.71 -4.52 31.23
CA THR A 47 -24.99 -4.24 30.58
C THR A 47 -24.86 -3.42 29.30
N PHE A 48 -23.93 -2.48 29.27
CA PHE A 48 -23.61 -1.74 28.04
C PHE A 48 -22.98 -2.66 26.99
N MET A 49 -22.01 -3.50 27.41
CA MET A 49 -21.36 -4.45 26.50
C MET A 49 -22.36 -5.46 25.92
N GLU A 50 -23.28 -6.00 26.72
CA GLU A 50 -24.33 -6.89 26.23
C GLU A 50 -25.22 -6.24 25.19
N SER A 51 -25.61 -4.97 25.40
CA SER A 51 -26.42 -4.23 24.44
C SER A 51 -25.66 -3.99 23.12
N ALA A 52 -24.38 -3.64 23.21
CA ALA A 52 -23.54 -3.47 22.03
C ALA A 52 -23.36 -4.78 21.24
N TRP A 53 -23.16 -5.91 21.94
CA TRP A 53 -23.06 -7.23 21.31
C TRP A 53 -24.38 -7.69 20.70
N TRP A 54 -25.50 -7.39 21.36
CA TRP A 54 -26.81 -7.68 20.80
C TRP A 54 -27.06 -6.92 19.50
N VAL A 55 -26.78 -5.61 19.46
CA VAL A 55 -26.87 -4.80 18.23
C VAL A 55 -26.00 -5.37 17.12
N PHE A 56 -24.74 -5.71 17.43
CA PHE A 56 -23.83 -6.34 16.46
C PHE A 56 -24.42 -7.67 15.92
N GLY A 57 -24.98 -8.50 16.82
CA GLY A 57 -25.61 -9.77 16.45
C GLY A 57 -26.83 -9.57 15.52
N GLU A 58 -27.66 -8.55 15.78
CA GLU A 58 -28.82 -8.24 14.91
C GLU A 58 -28.35 -7.75 13.52
N LEU A 59 -27.31 -6.91 13.45
CA LEU A 59 -26.72 -6.48 12.17
C LEU A 59 -26.14 -7.66 11.40
N HIS A 60 -25.45 -8.58 12.08
CA HIS A 60 -24.91 -9.79 11.46
C HIS A 60 -26.01 -10.68 10.88
N LYS A 61 -27.12 -10.90 11.64
CA LYS A 61 -28.28 -11.67 11.15
C LYS A 61 -28.90 -11.09 9.88
N GLN A 62 -28.84 -9.76 9.72
CA GLN A 62 -29.30 -9.05 8.52
C GLN A 62 -28.29 -9.06 7.37
N GLY A 63 -27.12 -9.68 7.53
CA GLY A 63 -26.06 -9.70 6.51
C GLY A 63 -25.31 -8.37 6.31
N LEU A 64 -25.49 -7.42 7.25
CA LEU A 64 -24.85 -6.10 7.19
C LEU A 64 -23.43 -6.12 7.78
N VAL A 65 -23.04 -7.20 8.42
CA VAL A 65 -21.69 -7.43 8.96
C VAL A 65 -21.07 -8.60 8.24
N TYR A 66 -19.90 -8.40 7.66
CA TYR A 66 -19.15 -9.43 6.95
C TYR A 66 -17.64 -9.27 7.21
N ARG A 67 -16.88 -10.33 6.97
CA ARG A 67 -15.43 -10.33 7.09
C ARG A 67 -14.80 -10.01 5.75
N ASP A 68 -13.87 -9.07 5.74
CA ASP A 68 -13.19 -8.64 4.51
C ASP A 68 -11.78 -8.12 4.81
N PHE A 69 -11.00 -7.87 3.75
CA PHE A 69 -9.69 -7.27 3.82
C PHE A 69 -9.78 -5.75 3.65
N LYS A 70 -8.92 -5.04 4.35
CA LYS A 70 -8.73 -3.60 4.19
C LYS A 70 -7.25 -3.27 4.37
N VAL A 71 -6.69 -2.47 3.46
CA VAL A 71 -5.36 -1.91 3.64
C VAL A 71 -5.41 -0.82 4.70
N MET A 72 -4.55 -0.93 5.70
CA MET A 72 -4.48 -0.01 6.83
C MET A 72 -3.02 0.27 7.19
N PRO A 73 -2.69 1.49 7.69
CA PRO A 73 -1.41 1.72 8.35
C PRO A 73 -1.21 0.69 9.47
N TYR A 74 -0.01 0.17 9.60
CA TYR A 74 0.30 -0.89 10.53
C TYR A 74 1.59 -0.61 11.30
N SER A 75 1.59 -0.80 12.61
CA SER A 75 2.77 -0.70 13.45
C SER A 75 3.37 -2.08 13.70
N THR A 76 4.52 -2.37 13.11
CA THR A 76 5.26 -3.61 13.36
C THR A 76 5.83 -3.67 14.78
N ALA A 77 6.08 -2.53 15.40
CA ALA A 77 6.55 -2.46 16.79
C ALA A 77 5.46 -2.79 17.82
N LEU A 78 4.20 -2.46 17.52
CA LEU A 78 3.04 -2.73 18.38
C LEU A 78 2.24 -3.95 17.92
N ASN A 79 2.52 -4.46 16.73
CA ASN A 79 1.79 -5.56 16.07
C ASN A 79 0.28 -5.27 16.00
N THR A 80 -0.08 -4.07 15.53
CA THR A 80 -1.48 -3.63 15.44
C THR A 80 -1.70 -2.66 14.27
N PRO A 81 -2.87 -2.70 13.63
CA PRO A 81 -3.30 -1.63 12.73
C PRO A 81 -3.40 -0.30 13.49
N LEU A 82 -3.15 0.79 12.79
CA LEU A 82 -3.26 2.13 13.31
C LEU A 82 -4.47 2.83 12.69
N SER A 83 -5.13 3.68 13.47
CA SER A 83 -6.08 4.64 12.93
C SER A 83 -5.37 5.70 12.09
N ASN A 84 -6.11 6.40 11.21
CA ASN A 84 -5.55 7.52 10.44
C ASN A 84 -4.99 8.64 11.32
N PHE A 85 -5.54 8.81 12.52
CA PHE A 85 -5.04 9.79 13.49
C PHE A 85 -3.70 9.33 14.09
N GLU A 86 -3.59 8.10 14.54
CA GLU A 86 -2.36 7.55 15.10
C GLU A 86 -1.23 7.49 14.08
N ALA A 87 -1.54 7.12 12.82
CA ALA A 87 -0.58 7.08 11.73
C ALA A 87 0.06 8.44 11.44
N LYS A 88 -0.64 9.56 11.75
CA LYS A 88 -0.11 10.92 11.58
C LYS A 88 0.66 11.44 12.79
N SER A 89 0.64 10.73 13.92
CA SER A 89 1.33 11.14 15.14
C SER A 89 2.83 10.91 15.03
N ASN A 90 3.63 11.86 15.51
CA ASN A 90 5.10 11.78 15.57
C ASN A 90 5.76 11.48 14.22
N TYR A 91 5.33 12.18 13.17
CA TYR A 91 5.92 12.06 11.84
C TYR A 91 7.40 12.48 11.87
N GLN A 92 8.26 11.63 11.34
CA GLN A 92 9.71 11.88 11.26
C GLN A 92 10.20 11.74 9.82
N THR A 93 11.15 12.60 9.45
CA THR A 93 11.80 12.50 8.15
C THR A 93 12.72 11.28 8.13
N ARG A 94 12.51 10.39 7.17
CA ARG A 94 13.36 9.23 6.89
C ARG A 94 13.94 9.32 5.49
N ARG A 95 15.15 8.79 5.31
CA ARG A 95 15.77 8.65 4.00
C ARG A 95 15.46 7.28 3.43
N ASP A 96 14.60 7.22 2.41
CA ASP A 96 14.25 6.00 1.70
C ASP A 96 14.83 6.00 0.28
N PRO A 97 15.20 4.82 -0.26
CA PRO A 97 15.68 4.72 -1.62
C PRO A 97 14.53 4.93 -2.61
N ALA A 98 14.79 5.70 -3.68
CA ALA A 98 13.86 5.85 -4.79
C ALA A 98 14.49 5.24 -6.04
N ILE A 99 13.76 4.37 -6.73
CA ILE A 99 14.23 3.68 -7.93
C ILE A 99 13.22 3.75 -9.06
N VAL A 100 13.72 3.65 -10.29
CA VAL A 100 12.93 3.39 -11.49
C VAL A 100 13.22 1.95 -11.91
N VAL A 101 12.16 1.18 -12.13
CA VAL A 101 12.24 -0.22 -12.57
C VAL A 101 11.61 -0.37 -13.95
N THR A 102 12.10 -1.35 -14.69
CA THR A 102 11.63 -1.67 -16.05
C THR A 102 10.78 -2.94 -16.04
N PHE A 103 9.65 -2.92 -16.73
CA PHE A 103 8.77 -4.06 -16.91
C PHE A 103 8.67 -4.38 -18.40
N PRO A 104 9.34 -5.45 -18.89
CA PRO A 104 9.31 -5.82 -20.31
C PRO A 104 7.90 -6.17 -20.78
N ILE A 105 7.47 -5.59 -21.89
CA ILE A 105 6.17 -5.89 -22.51
C ILE A 105 6.28 -7.24 -23.23
N ILE A 106 5.33 -8.13 -22.96
CA ILE A 106 5.26 -9.43 -23.63
C ILE A 106 4.83 -9.23 -25.08
N ASP A 107 5.48 -9.95 -26.01
CA ASP A 107 5.21 -9.94 -27.45
C ASP A 107 5.39 -8.56 -28.13
N ASP A 108 6.18 -7.64 -27.54
CA ASP A 108 6.54 -6.40 -28.21
C ASP A 108 7.79 -6.60 -29.10
N PRO A 109 7.71 -6.29 -30.41
CA PRO A 109 8.81 -6.56 -31.36
C PRO A 109 10.08 -5.77 -31.06
N ASP A 110 9.98 -4.65 -30.36
CA ASP A 110 11.09 -3.78 -30.00
C ASP A 110 11.63 -4.06 -28.60
N ASN A 111 11.13 -5.09 -27.90
CA ASN A 111 11.44 -5.37 -26.49
C ASN A 111 11.23 -4.15 -25.57
N THR A 112 10.14 -3.43 -25.78
CA THR A 112 9.83 -2.20 -25.03
C THR A 112 9.54 -2.51 -23.57
N CYS A 113 9.99 -1.66 -22.66
CA CYS A 113 9.70 -1.78 -21.24
C CYS A 113 8.84 -0.60 -20.74
N PHE A 114 7.87 -0.88 -19.88
CA PHE A 114 7.26 0.15 -19.05
C PHE A 114 8.25 0.61 -17.99
N LEU A 115 8.23 1.91 -17.65
CA LEU A 115 9.00 2.47 -16.55
C LEU A 115 8.07 2.79 -15.38
N ALA A 116 8.28 2.17 -14.23
CA ALA A 116 7.60 2.56 -13.00
C ALA A 116 8.60 3.06 -11.97
N TRP A 117 8.18 4.04 -11.18
CA TRP A 117 8.97 4.62 -10.10
C TRP A 117 8.38 4.25 -8.75
N THR A 118 9.25 3.94 -7.78
CA THR A 118 8.83 3.66 -6.41
C THR A 118 9.83 4.16 -5.38
N THR A 119 9.35 4.56 -4.22
CA THR A 119 10.13 4.83 -3.01
C THR A 119 10.12 3.66 -2.05
N THR A 120 9.38 2.61 -2.35
CA THR A 120 9.22 1.42 -1.52
C THR A 120 9.62 0.15 -2.29
N PRO A 121 10.93 -0.07 -2.57
CA PRO A 121 11.38 -1.24 -3.31
C PRO A 121 10.91 -2.57 -2.70
N TRP A 122 10.71 -2.60 -1.38
CA TRP A 122 10.22 -3.76 -0.67
C TRP A 122 8.80 -4.22 -1.07
N THR A 123 8.00 -3.38 -1.77
CA THR A 123 6.69 -3.81 -2.28
C THR A 123 6.78 -4.47 -3.66
N LEU A 124 7.91 -4.35 -4.38
CA LEU A 124 8.09 -4.90 -5.73
C LEU A 124 7.95 -6.42 -5.82
N PRO A 125 8.38 -7.23 -4.84
CA PRO A 125 8.12 -8.67 -4.83
C PRO A 125 6.63 -9.03 -4.89
N SER A 126 5.75 -8.12 -4.46
CA SER A 126 4.29 -8.27 -4.45
C SER A 126 3.59 -7.57 -5.62
N ASN A 127 4.33 -7.18 -6.65
CA ASN A 127 3.76 -6.56 -7.85
C ASN A 127 2.78 -7.50 -8.53
N LEU A 128 1.56 -7.02 -8.82
CA LEU A 128 0.54 -7.77 -9.56
C LEU A 128 0.02 -7.05 -10.81
N ALA A 129 0.17 -5.72 -10.89
CA ALA A 129 -0.25 -4.94 -12.03
C ALA A 129 0.59 -3.66 -12.19
N LEU A 130 0.45 -3.01 -13.34
CA LEU A 130 0.87 -1.63 -13.58
C LEU A 130 -0.39 -0.80 -13.81
N CYS A 131 -0.47 0.38 -13.22
CA CYS A 131 -1.61 1.28 -13.39
C CYS A 131 -1.22 2.53 -14.17
N VAL A 132 -2.05 2.89 -15.16
CA VAL A 132 -1.92 4.10 -15.97
C VAL A 132 -3.18 4.97 -15.82
N ASN A 133 -3.09 6.25 -16.13
CA ASN A 133 -4.27 7.10 -16.19
C ASN A 133 -4.86 7.10 -17.60
N PRO A 134 -6.13 6.75 -17.79
CA PRO A 134 -6.74 6.64 -19.11
C PRO A 134 -6.77 7.96 -19.90
N LYS A 135 -6.74 9.11 -19.19
CA LYS A 135 -6.79 10.46 -19.78
C LYS A 135 -5.41 11.02 -20.15
N LEU A 136 -4.33 10.45 -19.60
CA LEU A 136 -2.98 10.93 -19.87
C LEU A 136 -2.44 10.40 -21.20
N THR A 137 -1.41 11.08 -21.69
CA THR A 137 -0.67 10.67 -22.90
C THR A 137 0.68 10.10 -22.48
N TYR A 138 1.00 8.94 -23.00
CA TYR A 138 2.24 8.20 -22.79
C TYR A 138 3.08 8.24 -24.07
N VAL A 139 4.39 8.15 -23.93
CA VAL A 139 5.31 8.12 -25.07
C VAL A 139 6.22 6.91 -25.02
N LYS A 140 6.34 6.25 -26.18
CA LYS A 140 7.41 5.30 -26.44
C LYS A 140 8.62 6.09 -26.92
N PHE A 141 9.75 5.91 -26.27
CA PHE A 141 10.98 6.56 -26.66
C PHE A 141 12.15 5.59 -26.69
N GLN A 142 13.13 5.89 -27.55
CA GLN A 142 14.37 5.16 -27.65
C GLN A 142 15.49 5.93 -26.95
N ASP A 143 16.30 5.24 -26.17
CA ASP A 143 17.51 5.80 -25.53
C ASP A 143 18.72 5.76 -26.48
N GLU A 144 19.87 6.26 -26.03
CA GLU A 144 21.13 6.29 -26.79
C GLU A 144 21.72 4.90 -27.06
N LYS A 145 21.32 3.89 -26.30
CA LYS A 145 21.75 2.50 -26.46
C LYS A 145 20.84 1.70 -27.40
N GLY A 146 19.74 2.30 -27.84
CA GLY A 146 18.76 1.65 -28.70
C GLY A 146 17.61 0.98 -27.97
N ASN A 147 17.53 1.04 -26.63
CA ASN A 147 16.45 0.43 -25.87
C ASN A 147 15.17 1.28 -25.91
N PHE A 148 14.01 0.63 -25.88
CA PHE A 148 12.71 1.29 -25.94
C PHE A 148 12.00 1.26 -24.59
N TYR A 149 11.42 2.42 -24.22
CA TYR A 149 10.72 2.59 -22.96
C TYR A 149 9.41 3.35 -23.13
N ILE A 150 8.44 3.11 -22.24
CA ILE A 150 7.19 3.86 -22.16
C ILE A 150 7.09 4.56 -20.80
N CYS A 151 6.77 5.86 -20.82
CA CYS A 151 6.43 6.65 -19.62
C CYS A 151 5.47 7.79 -19.99
N GLY A 152 5.00 8.55 -19.00
CA GLY A 152 4.16 9.72 -19.21
C GLY A 152 4.86 10.79 -20.06
N LYS A 153 4.13 11.41 -20.99
CA LYS A 153 4.68 12.41 -21.93
C LYS A 153 5.29 13.61 -21.23
N LYS A 154 4.59 14.17 -20.24
CA LYS A 154 5.10 15.32 -19.47
C LYS A 154 6.32 14.93 -18.63
N VAL A 155 6.34 13.70 -18.11
CA VAL A 155 7.45 13.17 -17.33
C VAL A 155 8.73 13.10 -18.15
N LEU A 156 8.66 12.59 -19.39
CA LEU A 156 9.83 12.59 -20.29
C LEU A 156 10.31 14.01 -20.61
N ALA A 157 9.37 14.93 -20.85
CA ALA A 157 9.70 16.34 -21.13
C ALA A 157 10.39 17.01 -19.92
N LYS A 158 9.91 16.75 -18.70
CA LYS A 158 10.51 17.23 -17.44
C LYS A 158 11.89 16.60 -17.21
N SER A 159 11.99 15.29 -17.44
CA SER A 159 13.26 14.56 -17.28
C SER A 159 14.37 15.06 -18.19
N LYS A 160 14.06 15.46 -19.41
CA LYS A 160 15.05 16.10 -20.32
C LYS A 160 15.59 17.40 -19.79
N LYS A 161 14.80 18.16 -19.02
CA LYS A 161 15.21 19.43 -18.41
C LYS A 161 15.95 19.24 -17.09
N GLU A 162 15.47 18.32 -16.25
CA GLU A 162 15.87 18.19 -14.85
C GLU A 162 16.67 16.93 -14.53
N ASN A 163 16.87 16.03 -15.51
CA ASN A 163 17.61 14.76 -15.36
C ASN A 163 17.03 13.82 -14.28
N THR A 164 15.70 13.76 -14.14
CA THR A 164 15.02 13.13 -13.00
C THR A 164 14.77 11.63 -13.16
N ILE A 165 14.34 11.14 -14.32
CA ILE A 165 14.05 9.71 -14.53
C ILE A 165 15.34 8.88 -14.63
N MET A 166 16.37 9.44 -15.25
CA MET A 166 17.66 8.79 -15.44
C MET A 166 18.75 9.49 -14.62
N LYS A 167 18.52 9.66 -13.31
CA LYS A 167 19.50 10.25 -12.39
C LYS A 167 20.87 9.59 -12.57
N GLY A 168 21.86 10.39 -12.93
CA GLY A 168 23.26 9.94 -13.14
C GLY A 168 23.74 9.96 -14.59
N ARG A 169 22.86 10.07 -15.58
CA ARG A 169 23.25 10.22 -17.00
C ARG A 169 23.14 11.68 -17.42
N LYS A 170 24.22 12.45 -17.29
CA LYS A 170 24.29 13.82 -17.84
C LYS A 170 24.04 13.78 -19.35
N GLY A 171 23.05 14.58 -19.83
CA GLY A 171 22.78 14.72 -21.25
C GLY A 171 21.96 13.61 -21.88
N PHE A 172 21.08 12.95 -21.13
CA PHE A 172 20.18 11.91 -21.66
C PHE A 172 19.46 12.36 -22.92
N LYS A 173 19.84 11.77 -24.04
CA LYS A 173 19.19 11.97 -25.33
C LYS A 173 18.20 10.86 -25.57
N SER A 174 16.99 11.21 -25.95
CA SER A 174 15.96 10.24 -26.30
C SER A 174 15.18 10.73 -27.50
N LYS A 175 14.77 9.79 -28.35
CA LYS A 175 13.92 10.02 -29.53
C LYS A 175 12.54 9.43 -29.24
N VAL A 176 11.50 10.28 -29.26
CA VAL A 176 10.12 9.80 -29.20
C VAL A 176 9.79 9.07 -30.51
N VAL A 177 9.26 7.86 -30.40
CA VAL A 177 8.95 6.97 -31.53
C VAL A 177 7.44 6.88 -31.75
N ALA A 178 6.67 6.81 -30.65
CA ALA A 178 5.21 6.73 -30.71
C ALA A 178 4.56 7.40 -29.49
N GLU A 179 3.29 7.76 -29.62
CA GLU A 179 2.45 8.28 -28.55
C GLU A 179 1.23 7.39 -28.38
N TYR A 180 0.78 7.21 -27.13
CA TYR A 180 -0.38 6.40 -26.77
C TYR A 180 -1.27 7.18 -25.79
N LYS A 181 -2.56 6.98 -25.86
CA LYS A 181 -3.46 7.30 -24.74
C LYS A 181 -3.33 6.20 -23.69
N GLY A 182 -3.58 6.54 -22.42
CA GLY A 182 -3.55 5.53 -21.36
C GLY A 182 -4.48 4.34 -21.65
N THR A 183 -5.64 4.59 -22.26
CA THR A 183 -6.59 3.56 -22.68
C THR A 183 -6.02 2.54 -23.67
N GLU A 184 -5.03 2.93 -24.49
CA GLU A 184 -4.40 2.04 -25.49
C GLU A 184 -3.34 1.13 -24.86
N LEU A 185 -2.94 1.41 -23.61
CA LEU A 185 -1.97 0.61 -22.87
C LEU A 185 -2.66 -0.44 -21.98
N VAL A 186 -3.94 -0.29 -21.68
CA VAL A 186 -4.71 -1.23 -20.85
C VAL A 186 -4.65 -2.63 -21.45
N ASP A 187 -4.59 -3.64 -20.56
CA ASP A 187 -4.47 -5.08 -20.87
C ASP A 187 -3.17 -5.52 -21.55
N LYS A 188 -2.23 -4.61 -21.85
CA LYS A 188 -0.89 -5.04 -22.25
C LYS A 188 -0.23 -5.83 -21.12
N LYS A 189 0.25 -7.02 -21.45
CA LYS A 189 0.92 -7.91 -20.48
C LYS A 189 2.41 -7.58 -20.42
N TYR A 190 2.99 -7.80 -19.25
CA TYR A 190 4.41 -7.61 -19.02
C TYR A 190 5.02 -8.78 -18.24
N THR A 191 6.32 -8.96 -18.35
CA THR A 191 7.06 -9.96 -17.58
C THR A 191 7.23 -9.45 -16.14
N PRO A 192 6.79 -10.19 -15.10
CA PRO A 192 6.96 -9.80 -13.73
C PRO A 192 8.43 -9.72 -13.33
N LEU A 193 8.75 -8.87 -12.32
CA LEU A 193 10.11 -8.73 -11.79
C LEU A 193 10.57 -9.98 -11.01
N PHE A 194 9.62 -10.68 -10.40
CA PHE A 194 9.82 -11.88 -9.59
C PHE A 194 8.77 -12.94 -9.94
N ASP A 195 9.11 -14.20 -9.73
CA ASP A 195 8.25 -15.34 -10.10
C ASP A 195 7.30 -15.82 -8.98
N TYR A 196 7.32 -15.16 -7.80
CA TYR A 196 6.59 -15.64 -6.61
C TYR A 196 5.09 -15.82 -6.82
N PHE A 197 4.46 -14.96 -7.61
CA PHE A 197 3.00 -14.92 -7.79
C PHE A 197 2.55 -15.17 -9.23
N VAL A 198 3.38 -15.76 -10.10
CA VAL A 198 3.07 -16.02 -11.51
C VAL A 198 1.87 -16.95 -11.73
N ALA A 199 1.48 -17.71 -10.72
CA ALA A 199 0.26 -18.51 -10.74
C ALA A 199 -1.04 -17.68 -10.75
N ARG A 200 -0.96 -16.37 -10.45
CA ARG A 200 -2.10 -15.45 -10.52
C ARG A 200 -2.40 -15.07 -11.97
N THR A 201 -3.25 -15.83 -12.63
CA THR A 201 -3.53 -15.73 -14.09
C THR A 201 -4.14 -14.40 -14.53
N HIS A 202 -4.74 -13.63 -13.60
CA HIS A 202 -5.34 -12.31 -13.85
C HIS A 202 -4.40 -11.15 -13.59
N ALA A 203 -3.19 -11.42 -13.08
CA ALA A 203 -2.16 -10.44 -12.79
C ALA A 203 -1.27 -10.11 -14.01
N PHE A 204 -0.26 -9.29 -13.77
CA PHE A 204 0.83 -8.93 -14.69
C PHE A 204 0.37 -8.29 -16.00
N ARG A 205 -0.60 -7.41 -15.88
CA ARG A 205 -1.11 -6.58 -16.98
C ARG A 205 -1.28 -5.13 -16.56
N VAL A 206 -1.40 -4.25 -17.54
CA VAL A 206 -1.69 -2.83 -17.31
C VAL A 206 -3.17 -2.66 -17.04
N ILE A 207 -3.49 -1.97 -15.96
CA ILE A 207 -4.84 -1.50 -15.60
C ILE A 207 -4.89 0.02 -15.64
N SER A 208 -6.05 0.63 -15.44
CA SER A 208 -6.17 2.08 -15.50
C SER A 208 -6.97 2.66 -14.34
N ASP A 209 -6.51 3.78 -13.79
CA ASP A 209 -7.25 4.53 -12.80
C ASP A 209 -6.90 6.02 -12.84
N SER A 210 -7.82 6.85 -12.42
CA SER A 210 -7.68 8.32 -12.46
C SER A 210 -6.74 8.89 -11.39
N TYR A 211 -6.40 8.13 -10.33
CA TYR A 211 -5.48 8.59 -9.29
C TYR A 211 -4.03 8.74 -9.77
N VAL A 212 -3.66 8.04 -10.85
CA VAL A 212 -2.30 8.14 -11.42
C VAL A 212 -2.08 9.53 -12.01
N THR A 213 -0.99 10.19 -11.61
CA THR A 213 -0.61 11.53 -12.07
C THR A 213 0.75 11.51 -12.78
N GLU A 214 1.09 12.64 -13.42
CA GLU A 214 2.43 12.89 -14.02
C GLU A 214 3.27 13.87 -13.19
N ASP A 215 2.82 14.24 -12.00
CA ASP A 215 3.50 15.22 -11.15
C ASP A 215 4.72 14.61 -10.46
N GLU A 216 4.59 13.33 -10.07
CA GLU A 216 5.65 12.53 -9.48
C GLU A 216 5.82 11.20 -10.24
N GLY A 217 7.02 10.63 -10.17
CA GLY A 217 7.32 9.32 -10.76
C GLY A 217 7.36 9.34 -12.29
N THR A 218 6.88 8.25 -12.89
CA THR A 218 6.95 8.00 -14.35
C THR A 218 5.60 8.12 -15.05
N GLY A 219 4.51 8.39 -14.31
CA GLY A 219 3.14 8.33 -14.83
C GLY A 219 2.61 6.89 -14.96
N ILE A 220 3.37 5.89 -14.55
CA ILE A 220 2.98 4.49 -14.46
C ILE A 220 3.30 4.04 -13.03
N VAL A 221 2.28 3.52 -12.33
CA VAL A 221 2.39 3.11 -10.93
C VAL A 221 2.33 1.59 -10.82
N HIS A 222 3.32 0.99 -10.17
CA HIS A 222 3.28 -0.42 -9.83
C HIS A 222 2.22 -0.69 -8.76
N GLN A 223 1.51 -1.80 -8.85
CA GLN A 223 0.42 -2.15 -7.95
C GLN A 223 0.81 -3.33 -7.05
N ALA A 224 0.71 -3.12 -5.74
CA ALA A 224 0.87 -4.15 -4.72
C ALA A 224 -0.34 -4.11 -3.76
N PRO A 225 -1.43 -4.84 -4.05
CA PRO A 225 -2.73 -4.71 -3.37
C PRO A 225 -2.70 -4.84 -1.85
N GLY A 226 -1.74 -5.60 -1.30
CA GLY A 226 -1.59 -5.74 0.16
C GLY A 226 -1.04 -4.51 0.87
N PHE A 227 -0.50 -3.52 0.14
CA PHE A 227 0.28 -2.41 0.71
C PHE A 227 -0.22 -1.02 0.33
N GLY A 228 -1.16 -0.89 -0.59
CA GLY A 228 -1.75 0.38 -1.02
C GLY A 228 -3.27 0.31 -1.08
N GLU A 229 -3.99 1.30 -0.50
CA GLU A 229 -5.46 1.36 -0.55
C GLU A 229 -5.95 1.57 -1.99
N ASP A 230 -5.32 2.48 -2.74
CA ASP A 230 -5.62 2.68 -4.16
C ASP A 230 -5.22 1.48 -5.01
N ASP A 231 -4.12 0.79 -4.67
CA ASP A 231 -3.67 -0.41 -5.37
C ASP A 231 -4.69 -1.55 -5.22
N LEU A 232 -5.19 -1.77 -3.98
CA LEU A 232 -6.21 -2.79 -3.73
C LEU A 232 -7.48 -2.48 -4.51
N ARG A 233 -8.01 -1.27 -4.40
CA ARG A 233 -9.21 -0.83 -5.08
C ARG A 233 -9.08 -0.97 -6.61
N ALA A 234 -8.00 -0.44 -7.20
CA ALA A 234 -7.78 -0.53 -8.64
C ALA A 234 -7.63 -1.97 -9.12
N CYS A 235 -6.97 -2.84 -8.34
CA CYS A 235 -6.85 -4.26 -8.65
C CYS A 235 -8.18 -5.01 -8.53
N GLU A 236 -9.06 -4.65 -7.58
CA GLU A 236 -10.42 -5.19 -7.47
C GLU A 236 -11.29 -4.75 -8.65
N ASP A 237 -11.33 -3.45 -8.96
CA ASP A 237 -12.13 -2.88 -10.04
C ASP A 237 -11.80 -3.50 -11.41
N HIS A 238 -10.55 -3.91 -11.61
CA HIS A 238 -10.09 -4.54 -12.85
C HIS A 238 -9.96 -6.07 -12.77
N GLY A 239 -10.36 -6.70 -11.66
CA GLY A 239 -10.32 -8.15 -11.49
C GLY A 239 -8.91 -8.75 -11.48
N VAL A 240 -7.88 -7.97 -11.17
CA VAL A 240 -6.53 -8.45 -10.85
C VAL A 240 -6.53 -9.13 -9.49
N HIS A 241 -7.24 -8.57 -8.51
CA HIS A 241 -7.63 -9.22 -7.27
C HIS A 241 -9.15 -9.46 -7.28
N ARG A 242 -9.57 -10.68 -6.97
CA ARG A 242 -11.00 -11.06 -6.99
C ARG A 242 -11.52 -11.18 -5.58
N LYS A 243 -12.14 -10.09 -5.14
CA LYS A 243 -12.72 -9.98 -3.80
C LYS A 243 -13.60 -11.16 -3.43
N GLY A 244 -13.38 -11.74 -2.27
CA GLY A 244 -14.15 -12.90 -1.75
C GLY A 244 -13.84 -14.26 -2.42
N LEU A 245 -13.00 -14.30 -3.46
CA LEU A 245 -12.60 -15.53 -4.15
C LEU A 245 -11.14 -15.91 -3.88
N GLU A 246 -10.32 -14.96 -3.50
CA GLU A 246 -8.91 -15.18 -3.23
C GLU A 246 -8.41 -14.26 -2.11
N GLU A 247 -7.32 -14.65 -1.45
CA GLU A 247 -6.67 -13.81 -0.46
C GLU A 247 -5.83 -12.72 -1.12
N VAL A 248 -5.76 -11.56 -0.45
CA VAL A 248 -4.88 -10.45 -0.88
C VAL A 248 -3.42 -10.89 -0.73
N VAL A 249 -2.61 -10.66 -1.76
CA VAL A 249 -1.17 -10.93 -1.71
C VAL A 249 -0.51 -9.96 -0.72
N CYS A 250 -0.13 -10.48 0.43
CA CYS A 250 0.56 -9.74 1.49
C CYS A 250 1.61 -10.65 2.15
N PRO A 251 2.75 -10.91 1.47
CA PRO A 251 3.77 -11.85 1.95
C PRO A 251 4.65 -11.22 3.05
N VAL A 252 4.03 -10.55 4.00
CA VAL A 252 4.69 -9.90 5.15
C VAL A 252 3.92 -10.25 6.40
N ASP A 253 4.62 -10.74 7.43
CA ASP A 253 4.04 -11.10 8.69
C ASP A 253 3.75 -9.86 9.58
N HIS A 254 3.16 -10.11 10.75
CA HIS A 254 2.81 -9.07 11.72
C HIS A 254 4.04 -8.34 12.33
N ASN A 255 5.25 -8.88 12.19
CA ASN A 255 6.49 -8.23 12.61
C ASN A 255 7.14 -7.42 11.46
N GLY A 256 6.57 -7.44 10.26
CA GLY A 256 7.13 -6.80 9.09
C GLY A 256 8.21 -7.63 8.40
N LEU A 257 8.26 -8.93 8.64
CA LEU A 257 9.21 -9.84 7.99
C LEU A 257 8.55 -10.50 6.78
N TYR A 258 9.32 -10.69 5.71
CA TYR A 258 8.84 -11.49 4.59
C TYR A 258 8.54 -12.92 5.00
N THR A 259 7.42 -13.43 4.49
CA THR A 259 7.04 -14.85 4.63
C THR A 259 7.79 -15.72 3.61
N ASP A 260 7.64 -17.05 3.72
CA ASP A 260 8.25 -18.02 2.81
C ASP A 260 7.71 -17.90 1.36
N GLU A 261 6.62 -17.16 1.14
CA GLU A 261 6.10 -16.89 -0.21
C GLU A 261 7.10 -16.06 -1.05
N VAL A 262 7.94 -15.25 -0.39
CA VAL A 262 9.01 -14.47 -1.01
C VAL A 262 10.34 -15.08 -0.59
N LYS A 263 10.61 -16.28 -1.10
CA LYS A 263 11.70 -17.20 -0.67
C LYS A 263 13.07 -16.55 -0.56
N ASP A 264 13.42 -15.61 -1.46
CA ASP A 264 14.76 -15.03 -1.53
C ASP A 264 15.01 -13.97 -0.42
N TYR A 265 13.92 -13.48 0.21
CA TYR A 265 13.98 -12.49 1.29
C TYR A 265 13.28 -12.98 2.56
N ALA A 266 12.85 -14.24 2.62
CA ALA A 266 12.12 -14.82 3.75
C ALA A 266 12.81 -14.56 5.10
N GLY A 267 12.05 -14.13 6.10
CA GLY A 267 12.55 -13.79 7.43
C GLY A 267 13.29 -12.46 7.54
N GLN A 268 13.51 -11.72 6.45
CA GLN A 268 14.10 -10.37 6.49
C GLN A 268 13.04 -9.30 6.78
N TYR A 269 13.38 -8.29 7.56
CA TYR A 269 12.55 -7.12 7.74
C TYR A 269 12.46 -6.32 6.43
N VAL A 270 11.25 -5.97 6.00
CA VAL A 270 10.99 -5.40 4.66
C VAL A 270 11.87 -4.20 4.31
N LEU A 271 12.14 -3.31 5.26
CA LEU A 271 12.96 -2.12 4.99
C LEU A 271 14.45 -2.45 4.90
N ASP A 272 14.90 -3.50 5.57
CA ASP A 272 16.29 -3.96 5.54
C ASP A 272 16.58 -4.77 4.26
N ALA A 273 15.54 -5.33 3.62
CA ALA A 273 15.65 -6.03 2.34
C ALA A 273 15.83 -5.08 1.13
N ASN A 274 15.48 -3.78 1.27
CA ASN A 274 15.56 -2.82 0.16
C ASN A 274 16.89 -2.84 -0.59
N PRO A 275 18.08 -2.81 0.05
CA PRO A 275 19.37 -2.82 -0.65
C PRO A 275 19.59 -4.08 -1.49
N GLN A 276 19.16 -5.24 -0.98
CA GLN A 276 19.29 -6.51 -1.70
C GLN A 276 18.34 -6.58 -2.89
N ILE A 277 17.07 -6.20 -2.71
CA ILE A 277 16.07 -6.11 -3.79
C ILE A 277 16.57 -5.19 -4.91
N ILE A 278 17.12 -4.02 -4.56
CA ILE A 278 17.66 -3.08 -5.54
C ILE A 278 18.86 -3.69 -6.28
N LYS A 279 19.71 -4.44 -5.60
CA LYS A 279 20.86 -5.12 -6.20
C LYS A 279 20.41 -6.20 -7.17
N ASP A 280 19.44 -7.02 -6.77
CA ASP A 280 18.96 -8.15 -7.56
C ASP A 280 18.19 -7.70 -8.81
N LEU A 281 17.54 -6.52 -8.75
CA LEU A 281 16.89 -5.87 -9.90
C LEU A 281 17.86 -5.08 -10.80
N ARG A 282 19.10 -4.91 -10.40
CA ARG A 282 20.15 -4.34 -11.26
C ARG A 282 20.69 -5.42 -12.19
N PHE A 283 19.97 -5.69 -13.26
CA PHE A 283 20.61 -6.34 -14.40
C PHE A 283 21.64 -5.36 -14.97
N ASP A 284 22.82 -5.87 -15.32
CA ASP A 284 23.87 -5.12 -16.00
C ASP A 284 23.29 -4.54 -17.31
N LEU A 285 22.93 -3.25 -17.27
CA LEU A 285 22.49 -2.44 -18.41
C LEU A 285 23.68 -1.86 -19.15
#